data_fba46e29130fa614327db61262c0d3c5
#
_entry.id   fba46e29130fa614327db61262c0d3c5
#
_cell.length_a   1.000
_cell.length_b   1.000
_cell.length_c   1.000
_cell.angle_alpha   90.00
_cell.angle_beta   90.00
_cell.angle_gamma   90.00
#
_symmetry.space_group_name_H-M   'P 1'
#
loop_
_entity.id
_entity.type
_entity.pdbx_description
1 polymer ?
#
loop_
_entity_poly.entity_id
_entity_poly.type
_entity_poly.pdbx_seq_one_letter_code
_entity_poly.pdbx_strand_id
1 'polypeptide(L)'
;MRKAYYWIFGLILASLSFLFDKVVGNFFFNSRASDMSIFMKFSEYTNGFFSLIFIGIFVLIWKRKLILRYLLGFGFTAIIVYGLKELLQRLRPVEALLGSGFSFPSGHASFAFFALGFIWGDFKKFKWFWLIFAMLIVLVRLYVGAHHISDVSFGVLIGLFLGNLFRKKKIKSLL
;
A
#
# COMPACT_ATOMS: atom_id res chain seq x y z
N MET A 1 25.14 -4.17 -4.44
CA MET A 1 24.54 -5.35 -5.10
C MET A 1 23.51 -6.08 -4.24
N ARG A 2 23.78 -6.51 -2.99
CA ARG A 2 22.84 -7.30 -2.15
C ARG A 2 21.40 -6.74 -2.03
N LYS A 3 21.17 -5.43 -2.14
CA LYS A 3 19.83 -4.84 -2.00
C LYS A 3 18.93 -4.95 -3.25
N ALA A 4 19.52 -5.14 -4.44
CA ALA A 4 18.75 -5.29 -5.67
C ALA A 4 18.03 -6.64 -5.73
N TYR A 5 18.63 -7.72 -5.21
CA TYR A 5 18.01 -9.05 -5.19
C TYR A 5 16.67 -9.08 -4.43
N TYR A 6 16.54 -8.32 -3.33
CA TYR A 6 15.27 -8.28 -2.59
C TYR A 6 14.14 -7.67 -3.43
N TRP A 7 14.44 -6.66 -4.24
CA TRP A 7 13.43 -6.04 -5.11
C TRP A 7 13.07 -6.92 -6.29
N ILE A 8 14.06 -7.61 -6.89
CA ILE A 8 13.84 -8.59 -7.95
C ILE A 8 12.98 -9.74 -7.42
N PHE A 9 13.32 -10.29 -6.26
CA PHE A 9 12.54 -11.34 -5.61
C PHE A 9 11.10 -10.88 -5.28
N GLY A 10 10.96 -9.67 -4.73
CA GLY A 10 9.65 -9.07 -4.49
C GLY A 10 8.82 -8.91 -5.78
N LEU A 11 9.45 -8.51 -6.88
CA LEU A 11 8.79 -8.39 -8.17
C LEU A 11 8.33 -9.75 -8.71
N ILE A 12 9.17 -10.78 -8.58
CA ILE A 12 8.80 -12.15 -8.96
C ILE A 12 7.61 -12.64 -8.15
N LEU A 13 7.63 -12.48 -6.82
CA LEU A 13 6.50 -12.87 -5.96
C LEU A 13 5.22 -12.11 -6.30
N ALA A 14 5.32 -10.79 -6.53
CA ALA A 14 4.17 -9.98 -6.93
C ALA A 14 3.64 -10.42 -8.31
N SER A 15 4.50 -10.80 -9.25
CA SER A 15 4.08 -11.33 -10.55
C SER A 15 3.43 -12.71 -10.43
N LEU A 16 3.97 -13.60 -9.59
CA LEU A 16 3.37 -14.90 -9.33
C LEU A 16 1.99 -14.80 -8.67
N SER A 17 1.71 -13.72 -7.92
CA SER A 17 0.42 -13.54 -7.26
C SER A 17 -0.77 -13.45 -8.23
N PHE A 18 -0.57 -13.11 -9.52
CA PHE A 18 -1.62 -13.17 -10.54
C PHE A 18 -2.22 -14.57 -10.71
N LEU A 19 -1.43 -15.62 -10.52
CA LEU A 19 -1.87 -17.00 -10.60
C LEU A 19 -2.89 -17.36 -9.51
N PHE A 20 -2.86 -16.62 -8.39
CA PHE A 20 -3.70 -16.85 -7.22
C PHE A 20 -4.91 -15.93 -7.11
N ASP A 21 -5.11 -14.98 -8.05
CA ASP A 21 -6.20 -14.01 -7.98
C ASP A 21 -7.56 -14.66 -7.80
N LYS A 22 -7.88 -15.66 -8.61
CA LYS A 22 -9.16 -16.37 -8.56
C LYS A 22 -9.31 -17.21 -7.28
N VAL A 23 -8.26 -17.93 -6.89
CA VAL A 23 -8.28 -18.79 -5.70
C VAL A 23 -8.47 -17.97 -4.43
N VAL A 24 -7.68 -16.91 -4.28
CA VAL A 24 -7.76 -16.01 -3.13
C VAL A 24 -9.08 -15.22 -3.12
N GLY A 25 -9.53 -14.77 -4.29
CA GLY A 25 -10.82 -14.08 -4.42
C GLY A 25 -11.99 -14.97 -3.96
N ASN A 26 -12.05 -16.19 -4.46
CA ASN A 26 -13.09 -17.16 -4.06
C ASN A 26 -13.02 -17.52 -2.57
N PHE A 27 -11.81 -17.70 -2.02
CA PHE A 27 -11.63 -17.97 -0.60
C PHE A 27 -12.24 -16.85 0.26
N PHE A 28 -11.89 -15.59 -0.01
CA PHE A 28 -12.44 -14.48 0.74
C PHE A 28 -13.93 -14.29 0.50
N PHE A 29 -14.42 -14.45 -0.73
CA PHE A 29 -15.84 -14.36 -1.05
C PHE A 29 -16.67 -15.35 -0.22
N ASN A 30 -16.26 -16.62 -0.20
CA ASN A 30 -16.96 -17.67 0.54
C ASN A 30 -16.84 -17.53 2.07
N SER A 31 -15.85 -16.77 2.56
CA SER A 31 -15.60 -16.54 3.98
C SER A 31 -16.27 -15.27 4.51
N ARG A 32 -17.02 -14.52 3.69
CA ARG A 32 -17.65 -13.26 4.10
C ARG A 32 -18.71 -13.48 5.17
N ALA A 33 -18.70 -12.63 6.18
CA ALA A 33 -19.77 -12.54 7.14
C ALA A 33 -21.06 -12.02 6.48
N SER A 34 -22.21 -12.33 7.07
CA SER A 34 -23.52 -11.81 6.63
C SER A 34 -23.58 -10.29 6.72
N ASP A 35 -22.98 -9.71 7.76
CA ASP A 35 -22.82 -8.25 7.89
C ASP A 35 -21.36 -7.84 7.63
N MET A 36 -21.15 -7.11 6.54
CA MET A 36 -19.87 -6.59 6.11
C MET A 36 -19.65 -5.11 6.48
N SER A 37 -20.62 -4.47 7.17
CA SER A 37 -20.65 -3.03 7.38
C SER A 37 -19.41 -2.49 8.10
N ILE A 38 -18.91 -3.19 9.13
CA ILE A 38 -17.73 -2.79 9.88
C ILE A 38 -16.45 -2.82 9.02
N PHE A 39 -16.30 -3.85 8.16
CA PHE A 39 -15.15 -3.99 7.27
C PHE A 39 -15.18 -2.94 6.16
N MET A 40 -16.36 -2.62 5.64
CA MET A 40 -16.56 -1.58 4.64
C MET A 40 -16.18 -0.21 5.21
N LYS A 41 -16.69 0.16 6.39
CA LYS A 41 -16.33 1.40 7.10
C LYS A 41 -14.83 1.47 7.39
N PHE A 42 -14.25 0.41 7.94
CA PHE A 42 -12.81 0.36 8.18
C PHE A 42 -12.02 0.61 6.88
N SER A 43 -12.44 -0.03 5.79
CA SER A 43 -11.82 0.13 4.48
C SER A 43 -11.91 1.57 3.94
N GLU A 44 -13.03 2.24 4.13
CA GLU A 44 -13.22 3.64 3.71
C GLU A 44 -12.36 4.61 4.53
N TYR A 45 -12.33 4.45 5.85
CA TYR A 45 -11.56 5.34 6.73
C TYR A 45 -10.06 5.14 6.64
N THR A 46 -9.58 3.93 6.30
CA THR A 46 -8.13 3.63 6.18
C THR A 46 -7.56 3.91 4.80
N ASN A 47 -8.08 4.91 4.11
CA ASN A 47 -7.63 5.34 2.79
C ASN A 47 -6.24 6.02 2.80
N GLY A 48 -5.80 6.50 1.64
CA GLY A 48 -4.51 7.18 1.49
C GLY A 48 -4.38 8.42 2.38
N PHE A 49 -5.47 9.21 2.56
CA PHE A 49 -5.46 10.39 3.43
C PHE A 49 -5.22 10.03 4.89
N PHE A 50 -5.79 8.91 5.38
CA PHE A 50 -5.49 8.42 6.73
C PHE A 50 -3.99 8.16 6.90
N SER A 51 -3.36 7.43 5.98
CA SER A 51 -1.91 7.15 6.03
C SER A 51 -1.09 8.43 5.91
N LEU A 52 -1.51 9.38 5.06
CA LEU A 52 -0.85 10.68 4.90
C LEU A 52 -0.87 11.48 6.21
N ILE A 53 -2.05 11.66 6.79
CA ILE A 53 -2.24 12.49 7.98
C ILE A 53 -1.62 11.84 9.20
N PHE A 54 -1.97 10.57 9.49
CA PHE A 54 -1.54 9.89 10.70
C PHE A 54 -0.01 9.76 10.78
N ILE A 55 0.62 9.24 9.73
CA ILE A 55 2.09 9.12 9.69
C ILE A 55 2.75 10.48 9.46
N GLY A 56 2.13 11.39 8.70
CA GLY A 56 2.62 12.75 8.50
C GLY A 56 2.73 13.52 9.82
N ILE A 57 1.70 13.50 10.66
CA ILE A 57 1.73 14.10 12.01
C ILE A 57 2.82 13.42 12.86
N PHE A 58 2.89 12.10 12.83
CA PHE A 58 3.91 11.37 13.56
C PHE A 58 5.34 11.76 13.13
N VAL A 59 5.60 11.87 11.83
CA VAL A 59 6.88 12.33 11.28
C VAL A 59 7.14 13.79 11.65
N LEU A 60 6.13 14.65 11.59
CA LEU A 60 6.24 16.06 11.93
C LEU A 60 6.67 16.26 13.40
N ILE A 61 6.04 15.54 14.32
CA ILE A 61 6.34 15.64 15.76
C ILE A 61 7.75 15.11 16.07
N TRP A 62 8.10 13.94 15.56
CA TRP A 62 9.31 13.23 15.99
C TRP A 62 10.52 13.45 15.09
N LYS A 63 10.32 13.77 13.80
CA LYS A 63 11.36 13.89 12.78
C LYS A 63 11.02 14.99 11.76
N ARG A 64 10.67 16.19 12.23
CA ARG A 64 10.20 17.32 11.40
C ARG A 64 11.06 17.61 10.16
N LYS A 65 12.37 17.35 10.22
CA LYS A 65 13.29 17.51 9.06
C LYS A 65 12.99 16.53 7.91
N LEU A 66 12.21 15.49 8.14
CA LEU A 66 11.83 14.50 7.13
C LEU A 66 10.45 14.76 6.52
N ILE A 67 9.67 15.72 7.07
CA ILE A 67 8.27 15.91 6.64
C ILE A 67 8.15 16.25 5.16
N LEU A 68 8.98 17.15 4.64
CA LEU A 68 8.95 17.51 3.23
C LEU A 68 9.21 16.29 2.33
N ARG A 69 10.17 15.42 2.70
CA ARG A 69 10.44 14.19 1.95
C ARG A 69 9.28 13.22 2.02
N TYR A 70 8.62 13.13 3.18
CA TYR A 70 7.43 12.31 3.35
C TYR A 70 6.31 12.78 2.41
N LEU A 71 6.00 14.07 2.40
CA LEU A 71 4.96 14.65 1.56
C LEU A 71 5.26 14.50 0.08
N LEU A 72 6.49 14.80 -0.35
CA LEU A 72 6.93 14.64 -1.75
C LEU A 72 6.88 13.16 -2.18
N GLY A 73 7.35 12.25 -1.33
CA GLY A 73 7.31 10.82 -1.63
C GLY A 73 5.89 10.27 -1.66
N PHE A 74 5.01 10.76 -0.79
CA PHE A 74 3.60 10.39 -0.81
C PHE A 74 2.90 10.87 -2.09
N GLY A 75 3.11 12.14 -2.46
CA GLY A 75 2.61 12.70 -3.72
C GLY A 75 3.12 11.95 -4.95
N PHE A 76 4.42 11.61 -4.97
CA PHE A 76 5.01 10.81 -6.05
C PHE A 76 4.41 9.40 -6.11
N THR A 77 4.15 8.78 -4.95
CA THR A 77 3.44 7.50 -4.88
C THR A 77 2.04 7.61 -5.46
N ALA A 78 1.33 8.70 -5.16
CA ALA A 78 0.00 8.95 -5.72
C ALA A 78 0.04 9.06 -7.26
N ILE A 79 0.98 9.83 -7.80
CA ILE A 79 1.16 9.96 -9.25
C ILE A 79 1.38 8.60 -9.92
N ILE A 80 2.26 7.77 -9.36
CA ILE A 80 2.54 6.42 -9.90
C ILE A 80 1.30 5.53 -9.81
N VAL A 81 0.63 5.49 -8.65
CA VAL A 81 -0.54 4.63 -8.43
C VAL A 81 -1.69 5.00 -9.37
N TYR A 82 -2.04 6.29 -9.43
CA TYR A 82 -3.14 6.73 -10.29
C TYR A 82 -2.76 6.69 -11.76
N GLY A 83 -1.52 7.01 -12.13
CA GLY A 83 -1.03 6.85 -13.50
C GLY A 83 -1.10 5.39 -13.98
N LEU A 84 -0.70 4.43 -13.15
CA LEU A 84 -0.81 3.00 -13.50
C LEU A 84 -2.28 2.53 -13.58
N LYS A 85 -3.18 3.09 -12.75
CA LYS A 85 -4.62 2.78 -12.84
C LYS A 85 -5.19 3.17 -14.19
N GLU A 86 -4.92 4.40 -14.62
CA GLU A 86 -5.40 4.91 -15.90
C GLU A 86 -4.73 4.21 -17.10
N LEU A 87 -3.46 3.83 -16.97
CA LEU A 87 -2.74 3.13 -18.03
C LEU A 87 -3.21 1.68 -18.23
N LEU A 88 -3.41 0.94 -17.13
CA LEU A 88 -3.69 -0.51 -17.18
C LEU A 88 -5.18 -0.84 -17.14
N GLN A 89 -6.01 0.07 -16.66
CA GLN A 89 -7.48 0.00 -16.66
C GLN A 89 -8.06 -1.35 -16.19
N ARG A 90 -7.39 -1.99 -15.22
CA ARG A 90 -7.83 -3.30 -14.75
C ARG A 90 -9.12 -3.21 -13.98
N LEU A 91 -10.10 -4.01 -14.35
CA LEU A 91 -11.39 -4.11 -13.66
C LEU A 91 -11.20 -4.72 -12.23
N ARG A 92 -12.09 -4.35 -11.35
CA ARG A 92 -12.17 -4.95 -10.00
C ARG A 92 -12.76 -6.34 -10.04
N PRO A 93 -12.56 -7.17 -8.98
CA PRO A 93 -13.33 -8.39 -8.82
C PRO A 93 -14.83 -8.13 -8.99
N VAL A 94 -15.55 -9.07 -9.61
CA VAL A 94 -17.01 -8.95 -9.87
C VAL A 94 -17.78 -8.80 -8.56
N GLU A 95 -17.31 -9.44 -7.51
CA GLU A 95 -17.90 -9.45 -6.17
C GLU A 95 -17.49 -8.27 -5.29
N ALA A 96 -16.93 -7.20 -5.89
CA ALA A 96 -16.47 -6.03 -5.13
C ALA A 96 -17.64 -5.32 -4.43
N LEU A 97 -17.55 -5.22 -3.10
CA LEU A 97 -18.51 -4.47 -2.29
C LEU A 97 -18.17 -2.98 -2.24
N LEU A 98 -16.92 -2.62 -2.49
CA LEU A 98 -16.40 -1.26 -2.40
C LEU A 98 -15.43 -0.95 -3.54
N GLY A 99 -15.43 0.32 -3.92
CA GLY A 99 -14.44 0.88 -4.83
C GLY A 99 -15.02 1.21 -6.20
N SER A 100 -14.74 2.43 -6.64
CA SER A 100 -14.96 2.90 -8.00
C SER A 100 -13.66 2.88 -8.79
N GLY A 101 -13.75 2.91 -10.11
CA GLY A 101 -12.60 2.96 -11.01
C GLY A 101 -11.77 1.67 -11.03
N PHE A 102 -10.55 1.78 -11.52
CA PHE A 102 -9.65 0.64 -11.79
C PHE A 102 -9.03 0.03 -10.53
N SER A 103 -8.73 -1.28 -10.60
CA SER A 103 -8.25 -2.03 -9.44
C SER A 103 -6.74 -1.94 -9.23
N PHE A 104 -5.94 -2.00 -10.29
CA PHE A 104 -4.49 -2.16 -10.23
C PHE A 104 -3.71 -0.84 -10.37
N PRO A 105 -2.69 -0.62 -9.53
CA PRO A 105 -2.39 -1.31 -8.27
C PRO A 105 -3.31 -0.83 -7.13
N SER A 106 -3.31 -1.53 -5.99
CA SER A 106 -4.09 -1.11 -4.82
C SER A 106 -3.51 0.15 -4.18
N GLY A 107 -4.27 1.26 -4.21
CA GLY A 107 -3.87 2.51 -3.57
C GLY A 107 -3.72 2.39 -2.05
N HIS A 108 -4.65 1.72 -1.35
CA HIS A 108 -4.58 1.50 0.08
C HIS A 108 -3.29 0.77 0.49
N ALA A 109 -2.94 -0.31 -0.23
CA ALA A 109 -1.70 -1.04 -0.01
C ALA A 109 -0.48 -0.14 -0.29
N SER A 110 -0.48 0.58 -1.42
CA SER A 110 0.64 1.44 -1.80
C SER A 110 0.91 2.53 -0.76
N PHE A 111 -0.10 3.22 -0.28
CA PHE A 111 0.07 4.30 0.70
C PHE A 111 0.43 3.79 2.10
N ALA A 112 -0.21 2.71 2.57
CA ALA A 112 0.10 2.12 3.87
C ALA A 112 1.54 1.59 3.92
N PHE A 113 1.99 0.96 2.84
CA PHE A 113 3.35 0.41 2.75
C PHE A 113 4.40 1.44 2.34
N PHE A 114 4.03 2.52 1.66
CA PHE A 114 4.90 3.70 1.53
C PHE A 114 5.24 4.27 2.91
N ALA A 115 4.23 4.50 3.74
CA ALA A 115 4.42 4.99 5.09
C ALA A 115 5.32 4.04 5.91
N LEU A 116 5.09 2.71 5.82
CA LEU A 116 5.93 1.70 6.45
C LEU A 116 7.39 1.77 5.99
N GLY A 117 7.62 1.80 4.68
CA GLY A 117 8.97 1.88 4.09
C GLY A 117 9.69 3.16 4.50
N PHE A 118 8.96 4.26 4.60
CA PHE A 118 9.50 5.55 5.03
C PHE A 118 9.93 5.54 6.51
N ILE A 119 9.10 5.01 7.41
CA ILE A 119 9.39 4.99 8.86
C ILE A 119 10.33 3.85 9.29
N TRP A 120 10.59 2.85 8.44
CA TRP A 120 11.23 1.58 8.81
C TRP A 120 12.56 1.72 9.53
N GLY A 121 13.41 2.66 9.14
CA GLY A 121 14.74 2.82 9.70
C GLY A 121 14.84 3.77 10.89
N ASP A 122 13.84 4.65 11.06
CA ASP A 122 13.92 5.76 12.00
C ASP A 122 13.09 5.52 13.27
N PHE A 123 12.10 4.62 13.22
CA PHE A 123 11.13 4.41 14.30
C PHE A 123 11.05 2.92 14.71
N LYS A 124 12.03 2.48 15.52
CA LYS A 124 12.28 1.06 15.82
C LYS A 124 11.09 0.27 16.38
N LYS A 125 10.31 0.86 17.30
CA LYS A 125 9.14 0.20 17.91
C LYS A 125 7.87 0.44 17.09
N PHE A 126 7.63 1.68 16.67
CA PHE A 126 6.41 2.10 15.98
C PHE A 126 6.23 1.41 14.61
N LYS A 127 7.32 1.06 13.90
CA LYS A 127 7.24 0.35 12.62
C LYS A 127 6.50 -0.98 12.70
N TRP A 128 6.60 -1.70 13.84
CA TRP A 128 5.92 -2.98 14.02
C TRP A 128 4.42 -2.79 14.23
N PHE A 129 4.02 -1.79 15.01
CA PHE A 129 2.63 -1.39 15.12
C PHE A 129 2.05 -1.04 13.74
N TRP A 130 2.76 -0.19 12.99
CA TRP A 130 2.31 0.20 11.65
C TRP A 130 2.31 -0.96 10.66
N LEU A 131 3.24 -1.90 10.75
CA LEU A 131 3.24 -3.11 9.92
C LEU A 131 1.95 -3.93 10.13
N ILE A 132 1.60 -4.20 11.40
CA ILE A 132 0.36 -4.95 11.72
C ILE A 132 -0.86 -4.21 11.16
N PHE A 133 -0.91 -2.90 11.34
CA PHE A 133 -2.01 -2.08 10.83
C PHE A 133 -2.08 -2.05 9.29
N ALA A 134 -0.94 -1.92 8.61
CA ALA A 134 -0.86 -1.97 7.14
C ALA A 134 -1.28 -3.36 6.59
N MET A 135 -0.92 -4.44 7.28
CA MET A 135 -1.38 -5.79 6.94
C MET A 135 -2.89 -5.94 7.12
N LEU A 136 -3.46 -5.36 8.20
CA LEU A 136 -4.90 -5.36 8.41
C LEU A 136 -5.64 -4.61 7.29
N ILE A 137 -5.13 -3.44 6.87
CA ILE A 137 -5.67 -2.70 5.71
C ILE A 137 -5.71 -3.62 4.48
N VAL A 138 -4.61 -4.27 4.16
CA VAL A 138 -4.50 -5.17 3.01
C VAL A 138 -5.51 -6.33 3.08
N LEU A 139 -5.58 -7.01 4.24
CA LEU A 139 -6.51 -8.13 4.44
C LEU A 139 -7.96 -7.69 4.26
N VAL A 140 -8.33 -6.54 4.80
CA VAL A 140 -9.70 -6.02 4.63
C VAL A 140 -9.99 -5.69 3.17
N ARG A 141 -9.01 -5.15 2.39
CA ARG A 141 -9.21 -4.89 0.95
C ARG A 141 -9.46 -6.14 0.14
N LEU A 142 -8.83 -7.27 0.50
CA LEU A 142 -9.11 -8.59 -0.09
C LEU A 142 -10.46 -9.13 0.39
N TYR A 143 -10.76 -8.99 1.68
CA TYR A 143 -11.99 -9.51 2.28
C TYR A 143 -13.25 -8.85 1.74
N VAL A 144 -13.25 -7.53 1.55
CA VAL A 144 -14.37 -6.82 0.89
C VAL A 144 -14.38 -6.98 -0.64
N GLY A 145 -13.41 -7.71 -1.20
CA GLY A 145 -13.30 -7.98 -2.65
C GLY A 145 -12.94 -6.77 -3.50
N ALA A 146 -12.48 -5.68 -2.88
CA ALA A 146 -12.18 -4.45 -3.61
C ALA A 146 -10.97 -4.56 -4.56
N HIS A 147 -10.11 -5.56 -4.33
CA HIS A 147 -8.87 -5.79 -5.07
C HIS A 147 -8.56 -7.28 -5.20
N HIS A 148 -7.87 -7.64 -6.28
CA HIS A 148 -7.21 -8.93 -6.43
C HIS A 148 -5.94 -8.99 -5.56
N ILE A 149 -5.45 -10.21 -5.24
CA ILE A 149 -4.21 -10.36 -4.47
C ILE A 149 -3.01 -9.76 -5.22
N SER A 150 -2.97 -9.83 -6.54
CA SER A 150 -1.94 -9.22 -7.36
C SER A 150 -1.95 -7.68 -7.28
N ASP A 151 -3.12 -7.02 -7.27
CA ASP A 151 -3.23 -5.56 -7.10
C ASP A 151 -2.59 -5.11 -5.79
N VAL A 152 -2.84 -5.89 -4.74
CA VAL A 152 -2.32 -5.64 -3.39
C VAL A 152 -0.82 -5.91 -3.32
N SER A 153 -0.34 -7.02 -3.87
CA SER A 153 1.08 -7.40 -3.89
C SER A 153 1.94 -6.35 -4.58
N PHE A 154 1.50 -5.86 -5.74
CA PHE A 154 2.17 -4.76 -6.43
C PHE A 154 2.08 -3.44 -5.65
N GLY A 155 0.92 -3.16 -5.03
CA GLY A 155 0.77 -1.99 -4.17
C GLY A 155 1.76 -2.00 -3.00
N VAL A 156 1.91 -3.13 -2.32
CA VAL A 156 2.91 -3.33 -1.25
C VAL A 156 4.33 -3.09 -1.76
N LEU A 157 4.68 -3.68 -2.90
CA LEU A 157 6.02 -3.55 -3.48
C LEU A 157 6.34 -2.10 -3.86
N ILE A 158 5.43 -1.42 -4.56
CA ILE A 158 5.55 0.00 -4.94
C ILE A 158 5.71 0.86 -3.69
N GLY A 159 4.83 0.68 -2.71
CA GLY A 159 4.87 1.44 -1.47
C GLY A 159 6.17 1.28 -0.72
N LEU A 160 6.61 0.05 -0.44
CA LEU A 160 7.88 -0.21 0.24
C LEU A 160 9.08 0.35 -0.52
N PHE A 161 9.10 0.20 -1.84
CA PHE A 161 10.19 0.71 -2.67
C PHE A 161 10.29 2.23 -2.56
N LEU A 162 9.21 2.93 -2.81
CA LEU A 162 9.17 4.40 -2.79
C LEU A 162 9.39 4.95 -1.38
N GLY A 163 8.75 4.37 -0.35
CA GLY A 163 8.98 4.77 1.03
C GLY A 163 10.45 4.66 1.44
N ASN A 164 11.12 3.56 1.09
CA ASN A 164 12.53 3.38 1.35
C ASN A 164 13.42 4.33 0.50
N LEU A 165 13.02 4.63 -0.74
CA LEU A 165 13.73 5.56 -1.61
C LEU A 165 13.72 6.98 -1.02
N PHE A 166 12.55 7.50 -0.67
CA PHE A 166 12.40 8.85 -0.12
C PHE A 166 12.95 9.01 1.30
N ARG A 167 13.04 7.92 2.07
CA ARG A 167 13.70 7.92 3.39
C ARG A 167 15.21 8.15 3.28
N LYS A 168 15.90 7.57 2.29
CA LYS A 168 17.36 7.60 2.19
C LYS A 168 17.90 9.02 1.94
N LYS A 169 18.94 9.39 2.71
CA LYS A 169 19.60 10.72 2.70
C LYS A 169 20.29 11.14 1.39
N LYS A 170 20.24 10.38 0.32
CA LYS A 170 21.06 10.61 -0.90
C LYS A 170 20.55 11.71 -1.86
N ILE A 171 19.71 12.64 -1.41
CA ILE A 171 19.34 13.83 -2.23
C ILE A 171 20.30 15.02 -1.94
N LYS A 172 21.46 14.82 -1.36
CA LYS A 172 22.42 15.88 -1.09
C LYS A 172 23.17 16.40 -2.35
N SER A 173 22.92 15.84 -3.51
CA SER A 173 23.62 16.26 -4.76
C SER A 173 22.71 16.85 -5.84
N LEU A 174 21.44 17.15 -5.53
CA LEU A 174 20.49 17.74 -6.49
C LEU A 174 19.88 19.07 -6.02
N LEU A 175 20.34 19.62 -4.92
CA LEU A 175 20.11 20.99 -4.44
C LEU A 175 21.46 21.62 -4.08
#